data_6e010808e92a5be199336e454853f5bf
#
_entry.id   6e010808e92a5be199336e454853f5bf
#
_cell.length_a   1.000
_cell.length_b   1.000
_cell.length_c   1.000
_cell.angle_alpha   90.00
_cell.angle_beta   90.00
_cell.angle_gamma   90.00
#
_symmetry.space_group_name_H-M   'P 1'
#
loop_
_entity.id
_entity.type
_entity.pdbx_description
1 polymer ?
#
loop_
_entity_poly.entity_id
_entity_poly.type
_entity_poly.pdbx_seq_one_letter_code
_entity_poly.pdbx_strand_id
1 'polypeptide(L)'
;GEVKPHGDTALTDTDIAAIQEWLDKRVRLLAQRDIDDIHRAVDYMNITTQWVQSKASEAQLEDVTDALLLAMHDLRSVLVRKKADRMIKAQEEKAAREG
;
A
#
# COMPACT_ATOMS: atom_id res chain seq x y z
N GLY A 1 20.23 21.86 -26.83
CA GLY A 1 19.96 21.95 -27.10
C GLY A 1 19.74 22.07 -26.94
N GLU A 2 19.78 22.24 -26.82
CA GLU A 2 19.37 22.43 -26.96
C GLU A 2 18.56 22.21 -26.94
N VAL A 3 18.32 22.03 -26.64
CA VAL A 3 17.53 21.85 -26.91
C VAL A 3 16.88 22.45 -26.91
N LYS A 4 16.70 22.86 -27.05
CA LYS A 4 16.03 23.41 -27.31
C LYS A 4 15.22 23.71 -27.51
N PRO A 5 14.87 23.61 -27.15
CA PRO A 5 13.90 23.90 -27.41
C PRO A 5 13.49 24.50 -27.94
N HIS A 6 13.29 24.44 -28.18
CA HIS A 6 12.66 25.42 -28.60
C HIS A 6 11.38 25.49 -28.25
N GLY A 7 11.19 26.26 -27.55
CA GLY A 7 9.93 26.37 -27.02
C GLY A 7 8.84 26.09 -27.98
N ASP A 8 9.26 26.35 -29.04
CA ASP A 8 8.42 26.07 -30.11
C ASP A 8 8.26 24.60 -30.28
N THR A 9 8.89 23.86 -29.46
CA THR A 9 8.58 22.48 -29.43
C THR A 9 7.40 22.26 -28.54
N ALA A 10 6.31 22.83 -28.90
CA ALA A 10 5.08 22.50 -28.19
C ALA A 10 4.81 21.02 -28.35
N LEU A 11 4.48 20.38 -27.26
CA LEU A 11 4.12 18.97 -27.31
C LEU A 11 2.84 18.81 -28.10
N THR A 12 2.80 17.80 -28.97
CA THR A 12 1.58 17.47 -29.68
C THR A 12 0.62 16.77 -28.75
N ASP A 13 -0.63 16.71 -29.11
CA ASP A 13 -1.62 15.95 -28.33
C ASP A 13 -1.20 14.50 -28.17
N THR A 14 -0.60 13.92 -29.21
CA THR A 14 -0.10 12.55 -29.16
C THR A 14 1.02 12.41 -28.14
N ASP A 15 1.93 13.39 -28.09
CA ASP A 15 3.03 13.37 -27.13
C ASP A 15 2.51 13.49 -25.70
N ILE A 16 1.55 14.36 -25.48
CA ILE A 16 0.96 14.55 -24.16
C ILE A 16 0.26 13.25 -23.72
N ALA A 17 -0.48 12.61 -24.61
CA ALA A 17 -1.15 11.37 -24.32
C ALA A 17 -0.15 10.25 -23.97
N ALA A 18 0.97 10.19 -24.69
CA ALA A 18 2.01 9.19 -24.43
C ALA A 18 2.65 9.40 -23.06
N ILE A 19 2.93 10.65 -22.71
CA ILE A 19 3.49 10.98 -21.40
C ILE A 19 2.50 10.60 -20.30
N GLN A 20 1.24 10.93 -20.48
CA GLN A 20 0.21 10.60 -19.50
C GLN A 20 0.08 9.09 -19.30
N GLU A 21 0.10 8.34 -20.39
CA GLU A 21 0.05 6.89 -20.31
C GLU A 21 1.26 6.32 -19.58
N TRP A 22 2.45 6.86 -19.85
CA TRP A 22 3.66 6.42 -19.16
C TRP A 22 3.57 6.69 -17.67
N LEU A 23 3.09 7.88 -17.28
CA LEU A 23 2.91 8.23 -15.87
C LEU A 23 1.90 7.32 -15.20
N ASP A 24 0.80 7.03 -15.86
CA ASP A 24 -0.23 6.15 -15.32
C ASP A 24 0.32 4.74 -15.10
N LYS A 25 1.10 4.22 -16.04
CA LYS A 25 1.73 2.92 -15.89
C LYS A 25 2.70 2.91 -14.72
N ARG A 26 3.47 3.97 -14.57
CA ARG A 26 4.42 4.07 -13.46
C ARG A 26 3.72 4.10 -12.12
N VAL A 27 2.64 4.86 -12.01
CA VAL A 27 1.87 4.91 -10.77
C VAL A 27 1.32 3.53 -10.44
N ARG A 28 0.77 2.81 -11.43
CA ARG A 28 0.25 1.47 -11.20
C ARG A 28 1.35 0.49 -10.80
N LEU A 29 2.52 0.60 -11.41
CA LEU A 29 3.65 -0.26 -11.06
C LEU A 29 4.11 -0.04 -9.64
N LEU A 30 4.23 1.22 -9.21
CA LEU A 30 4.62 1.55 -7.84
C LEU A 30 3.59 1.07 -6.84
N ALA A 31 2.30 1.22 -7.17
CA ALA A 31 1.23 0.73 -6.32
C ALA A 31 1.28 -0.80 -6.19
N GLN A 32 1.58 -1.50 -7.29
CA GLN A 32 1.70 -2.95 -7.25
C GLN A 32 2.90 -3.38 -6.42
N ARG A 33 3.99 -2.64 -6.48
CA ARG A 33 5.17 -2.94 -5.65
C ARG A 33 4.85 -2.80 -4.17
N ASP A 34 4.05 -1.80 -3.80
CA ASP A 34 3.62 -1.64 -2.41
C ASP A 34 2.79 -2.84 -1.97
N ILE A 35 1.88 -3.32 -2.80
CA ILE A 35 1.08 -4.50 -2.51
C ILE A 35 1.96 -5.73 -2.37
N ASP A 36 2.93 -5.90 -3.27
CA ASP A 36 3.86 -7.02 -3.22
C ASP A 36 4.69 -6.99 -1.93
N ASP A 37 5.12 -5.80 -1.49
CA ASP A 37 5.84 -5.64 -0.24
C ASP A 37 4.98 -6.02 0.96
N ILE A 38 3.70 -5.67 0.93
CA ILE A 38 2.77 -6.04 1.99
C ILE A 38 2.60 -7.57 2.04
N HIS A 39 2.48 -8.23 0.89
CA HIS A 39 2.40 -9.69 0.85
C HIS A 39 3.67 -10.33 1.42
N ARG A 40 4.83 -9.78 1.12
CA ARG A 40 6.08 -10.25 1.72
C ARG A 40 6.09 -10.04 3.23
N ALA A 41 5.51 -8.95 3.71
CA ALA A 41 5.40 -8.71 5.15
C ALA A 41 4.50 -9.75 5.81
N VAL A 42 3.40 -10.13 5.16
CA VAL A 42 2.53 -11.20 5.66
C VAL A 42 3.29 -12.52 5.73
N ASP A 43 4.05 -12.85 4.69
CA ASP A 43 4.87 -14.06 4.68
C ASP A 43 5.88 -14.04 5.82
N TYR A 44 6.51 -12.89 6.04
CA TYR A 44 7.47 -12.73 7.12
C TYR A 44 6.81 -12.90 8.49
N MET A 45 5.59 -12.39 8.65
CA MET A 45 4.84 -12.59 9.89
C MET A 45 4.55 -14.06 10.16
N ASN A 46 4.22 -14.81 9.10
CA ASN A 46 3.99 -16.25 9.21
C ASN A 46 5.27 -16.99 9.61
N ILE A 47 6.40 -16.61 9.02
CA ILE A 47 7.71 -17.15 9.39
C ILE A 47 8.02 -16.81 10.84
N THR A 48 7.76 -15.59 11.25
CA THR A 48 7.98 -15.13 12.61
C THR A 48 7.13 -15.93 13.59
N THR A 49 5.87 -16.22 13.23
CA THR A 49 5.00 -17.04 14.05
C THR A 49 5.60 -18.42 14.30
N GLN A 50 6.11 -19.06 13.26
CA GLN A 50 6.75 -20.36 13.39
C GLN A 50 8.00 -20.30 14.24
N TRP A 51 8.79 -19.24 14.07
CA TRP A 51 10.00 -19.03 14.87
C TRP A 51 9.66 -18.89 16.34
N VAL A 52 8.62 -18.10 16.66
CA VAL A 52 8.17 -17.91 18.03
C VAL A 52 7.75 -19.24 18.65
N GLN A 53 7.05 -20.08 17.89
CA GLN A 53 6.53 -21.35 18.39
C GLN A 53 7.61 -22.41 18.56
N SER A 54 8.66 -22.38 17.74
CA SER A 54 9.58 -23.52 17.67
C SER A 54 11.00 -23.23 18.09
N LYS A 55 11.48 -22.00 17.92
CA LYS A 55 12.92 -21.70 18.11
C LYS A 55 13.23 -20.60 19.10
N ALA A 56 12.29 -19.72 19.38
CA ALA A 56 12.57 -18.55 20.21
C ALA A 56 12.82 -18.97 21.66
N SER A 57 13.87 -18.43 22.26
CA SER A 57 14.12 -18.60 23.68
C SER A 57 13.27 -17.60 24.48
N GLU A 58 13.18 -17.84 25.79
CA GLU A 58 12.45 -16.92 26.66
C GLU A 58 13.02 -15.51 26.61
N ALA A 59 14.36 -15.41 26.59
CA ALA A 59 15.00 -14.09 26.52
C ALA A 59 14.69 -13.39 25.20
N GLN A 60 14.68 -14.12 24.09
CA GLN A 60 14.34 -13.56 22.80
C GLN A 60 12.87 -13.12 22.75
N LEU A 61 11.99 -13.92 23.31
CA LEU A 61 10.56 -13.56 23.39
C LEU A 61 10.37 -12.31 24.23
N GLU A 62 11.04 -12.22 25.37
CA GLU A 62 10.97 -11.04 26.22
C GLU A 62 11.41 -9.79 25.46
N ASP A 63 12.39 -9.92 24.59
CA ASP A 63 12.93 -8.82 23.82
C ASP A 63 11.98 -8.31 22.75
N VAL A 64 11.21 -9.21 22.10
CA VAL A 64 10.44 -8.84 20.91
C VAL A 64 8.92 -8.82 21.12
N THR A 65 8.40 -9.46 22.16
CA THR A 65 6.97 -9.65 22.33
C THR A 65 6.20 -8.35 22.38
N ASP A 66 6.61 -7.43 23.23
CA ASP A 66 5.88 -6.17 23.41
C ASP A 66 5.89 -5.34 22.16
N ALA A 67 7.02 -5.25 21.47
CA ALA A 67 7.13 -4.49 20.23
C ALA A 67 6.23 -5.07 19.15
N LEU A 68 6.22 -6.40 19.02
CA LEU A 68 5.38 -7.06 18.03
C LEU A 68 3.89 -6.89 18.34
N LEU A 69 3.50 -7.08 19.60
CA LEU A 69 2.11 -6.92 20.00
C LEU A 69 1.62 -5.50 19.77
N LEU A 70 2.44 -4.51 20.09
CA LEU A 70 2.08 -3.12 19.90
C LEU A 70 1.93 -2.79 18.42
N ALA A 71 2.87 -3.21 17.60
CA ALA A 71 2.82 -2.96 16.16
C ALA A 71 1.59 -3.62 15.53
N MET A 72 1.30 -4.84 15.92
CA MET A 72 0.13 -5.56 15.44
C MET A 72 -1.17 -4.90 15.87
N HIS A 73 -1.22 -4.46 17.11
CA HIS A 73 -2.39 -3.75 17.65
C HIS A 73 -2.65 -2.47 16.86
N ASP A 74 -1.61 -1.67 16.63
CA ASP A 74 -1.75 -0.40 15.92
C ASP A 74 -2.21 -0.63 14.48
N LEU A 75 -1.60 -1.59 13.81
CA LEU A 75 -1.97 -1.92 12.43
C LEU A 75 -3.41 -2.42 12.36
N ARG A 76 -3.78 -3.31 13.27
CA ARG A 76 -5.14 -3.83 13.33
C ARG A 76 -6.16 -2.72 13.55
N SER A 77 -5.86 -1.81 14.47
CA SER A 77 -6.76 -0.70 14.79
C SER A 77 -7.02 0.18 13.57
N VAL A 78 -5.96 0.50 12.81
CA VAL A 78 -6.10 1.30 11.60
C VAL A 78 -6.89 0.55 10.54
N LEU A 79 -6.58 -0.73 10.33
CA LEU A 79 -7.27 -1.53 9.33
C LEU A 79 -8.76 -1.69 9.63
N VAL A 80 -9.10 -1.91 10.88
CA VAL A 80 -10.50 -2.03 11.31
C VAL A 80 -11.24 -0.74 11.07
N ARG A 81 -10.62 0.40 11.40
CA ARG A 81 -11.22 1.70 11.18
C ARG A 81 -11.46 1.96 9.69
N LYS A 82 -10.45 1.66 8.87
CA LYS A 82 -10.56 1.87 7.41
C LYS A 82 -11.65 0.99 6.82
N LYS A 83 -11.77 -0.22 7.30
CA LYS A 83 -12.83 -1.12 6.84
C LYS A 83 -14.21 -0.59 7.20
N ALA A 84 -14.38 -0.11 8.43
CA ALA A 84 -15.64 0.47 8.88
C ALA A 84 -15.99 1.70 8.05
N ASP A 85 -15.03 2.58 7.80
CA ASP A 85 -15.23 3.78 6.99
C ASP A 85 -15.70 3.41 5.57
N ARG A 86 -15.11 2.38 4.97
CA ARG A 86 -15.51 1.95 3.64
C ARG A 86 -16.92 1.39 3.62
N MET A 87 -17.30 0.67 4.67
CA MET A 87 -18.65 0.14 4.77
C MET A 87 -19.69 1.25 4.91
N ILE A 88 -19.40 2.25 5.71
CA ILE A 88 -20.28 3.41 5.87
C ILE A 88 -20.43 4.14 4.53
N LYS A 89 -19.30 4.38 3.86
CA LYS A 89 -19.31 5.06 2.58
C LYS A 89 -20.12 4.29 1.54
N ALA A 90 -19.97 2.98 1.51
CA ALA A 90 -20.71 2.14 0.59
C ALA A 90 -22.22 2.21 0.85
N GLN A 91 -22.62 2.25 2.12
CA GLN A 91 -24.02 2.39 2.49
C GLN A 91 -24.57 3.75 2.08
N GLU A 92 -23.79 4.80 2.27
CA GLU A 92 -24.20 6.15 1.87
C GLU A 92 -24.40 6.25 0.37
N GLU A 93 -23.48 5.66 -0.40
CA GLU A 93 -23.58 5.65 -1.85
C GLU A 93 -24.79 4.85 -2.31
N LYS A 94 -25.08 3.74 -1.66
CA LYS A 94 -26.24 2.94 -1.97
C LYS A 94 -27.54 3.70 -1.67
N ALA A 95 -27.59 4.35 -0.51
CA ALA A 95 -28.75 5.14 -0.14
C ALA A 95 -28.98 6.29 -1.11
N ALA A 96 -27.91 6.95 -1.54
CA ALA A 96 -28.01 8.04 -2.51
C ALA A 96 -28.54 7.55 -3.84
N ARG A 97 -28.15 6.35 -4.27
CA ARG A 97 -28.66 5.79 -5.53
C ARG A 97 -30.11 5.37 -5.43
N GLU A 98 -30.51 4.89 -4.28
CA GLU A 98 -31.89 4.44 -4.05
C GLU A 98 -32.83 5.61 -3.78
N GLY A 99 -32.28 6.69 -3.25
CA GLY A 99 -33.06 7.85 -2.93
C GLY A 99 -33.16 8.81 -4.06
#